data_5b4ee9f7f73b61091b82a7d41b1a511a
#
_entry.id   5b4ee9f7f73b61091b82a7d41b1a511a
#
_cell.length_a   1.000
_cell.length_b   1.000
_cell.length_c   1.000
_cell.angle_alpha   90.00
_cell.angle_beta   90.00
_cell.angle_gamma   90.00
#
_symmetry.space_group_name_H-M   'P 1'
#
loop_
_entity.id
_entity.type
_entity.pdbx_description
1 polymer ?
#
loop_
_entity_poly.entity_id
_entity_poly.type
_entity_poly.pdbx_seq_one_letter_code
_entity_poly.pdbx_strand_id
1 'polypeptide(L)'
;MSLRFASLLVLVTAASAQSLPEGQGKELVEVICSSCHSTERIATQHKTKPQWQDKVLEMLQEETDVTQAEKDKIVEYLARSFPARINVNTASPAEIETSLELSPENATAIVRYREQHGAFKTVEDLKKVPGVDAAKIEAQKDRLEF
;
A
#
# COMPACT_ATOMS: atom_id res chain seq x y z
N MET A 1 11.11 -33.48 -51.64
CA MET A 1 10.09 -33.50 -50.58
C MET A 1 10.78 -32.92 -49.33
N SER A 2 10.66 -31.60 -49.10
CA SER A 2 11.40 -30.89 -48.03
C SER A 2 10.49 -30.70 -46.84
N LEU A 3 10.76 -31.39 -45.74
CA LEU A 3 10.05 -31.25 -44.47
C LEU A 3 10.54 -29.96 -43.78
N ARG A 4 9.65 -28.95 -43.61
CA ARG A 4 9.90 -27.77 -42.83
C ARG A 4 9.46 -28.05 -41.40
N PHE A 5 10.43 -28.21 -40.50
CA PHE A 5 10.16 -28.21 -39.04
C PHE A 5 9.87 -26.80 -38.60
N ALA A 6 8.62 -26.54 -38.21
CA ALA A 6 8.23 -25.31 -37.53
C ALA A 6 8.57 -25.47 -36.05
N SER A 7 9.64 -24.78 -35.58
CA SER A 7 9.93 -24.68 -34.13
C SER A 7 8.92 -23.78 -33.47
N LEU A 8 8.08 -24.39 -32.65
CA LEU A 8 7.13 -23.67 -31.78
C LEU A 8 7.90 -23.11 -30.58
N LEU A 9 8.13 -21.80 -30.58
CA LEU A 9 8.76 -21.09 -29.46
C LEU A 9 7.70 -20.88 -28.35
N VAL A 10 7.76 -21.71 -27.30
CA VAL A 10 6.90 -21.53 -26.11
C VAL A 10 7.49 -20.40 -25.27
N LEU A 11 6.87 -19.22 -25.30
CA LEU A 11 7.16 -18.15 -24.35
C LEU A 11 6.62 -18.57 -22.97
N VAL A 12 7.51 -19.00 -22.09
CA VAL A 12 7.21 -19.16 -20.67
C VAL A 12 7.25 -17.76 -20.05
N THR A 13 6.08 -17.16 -19.83
CA THR A 13 5.96 -15.96 -19.00
C THR A 13 6.20 -16.38 -17.55
N ALA A 14 7.39 -16.04 -17.02
CA ALA A 14 7.65 -16.16 -15.59
C ALA A 14 6.68 -15.19 -14.87
N ALA A 15 5.72 -15.72 -14.14
CA ALA A 15 4.95 -14.96 -13.17
C ALA A 15 5.95 -14.46 -12.13
N SER A 16 6.22 -13.16 -12.12
CA SER A 16 7.03 -12.53 -11.09
C SER A 16 6.27 -12.68 -9.77
N ALA A 17 6.74 -13.57 -8.90
CA ALA A 17 6.33 -13.57 -7.52
C ALA A 17 6.60 -12.15 -6.98
N GLN A 18 5.57 -11.47 -6.47
CA GLN A 18 5.73 -10.13 -5.91
C GLN A 18 6.59 -10.26 -4.65
N SER A 19 7.88 -9.94 -4.80
CA SER A 19 8.80 -9.88 -3.67
C SER A 19 8.40 -8.72 -2.76
N LEU A 20 8.56 -8.91 -1.44
CA LEU A 20 8.35 -7.83 -0.48
C LEU A 20 9.29 -6.65 -0.79
N PRO A 21 8.83 -5.40 -0.63
CA PRO A 21 9.68 -4.22 -0.80
C PRO A 21 10.93 -4.26 0.08
N GLU A 22 12.04 -3.74 -0.43
CA GLU A 22 13.27 -3.67 0.36
C GLU A 22 13.11 -2.71 1.55
N GLY A 23 13.68 -3.10 2.69
CA GLY A 23 13.65 -2.26 3.88
C GLY A 23 13.89 -3.00 5.18
N GLN A 24 14.17 -2.22 6.23
CA GLN A 24 14.39 -2.78 7.56
C GLN A 24 13.13 -3.49 8.07
N GLY A 25 13.26 -4.75 8.46
CA GLY A 25 12.18 -5.62 8.90
C GLY A 25 11.67 -6.59 7.84
N LYS A 26 12.07 -6.46 6.56
CA LYS A 26 11.73 -7.38 5.48
C LYS A 26 12.06 -8.83 5.83
N GLU A 27 13.31 -9.07 6.25
CA GLU A 27 13.79 -10.41 6.58
C GLU A 27 12.96 -11.07 7.69
N LEU A 28 12.57 -10.30 8.73
CA LEU A 28 11.70 -10.81 9.79
C LEU A 28 10.33 -11.23 9.24
N VAL A 29 9.75 -10.44 8.35
CA VAL A 29 8.47 -10.79 7.70
C VAL A 29 8.63 -12.01 6.81
N GLU A 30 9.72 -12.11 6.04
CA GLU A 30 9.98 -13.28 5.20
C GLU A 30 10.15 -14.55 6.04
N VAL A 31 10.92 -14.51 7.12
CA VAL A 31 11.18 -15.69 7.96
C VAL A 31 9.96 -16.09 8.80
N ILE A 32 9.36 -15.12 9.48
CA ILE A 32 8.31 -15.41 10.47
C ILE A 32 6.95 -15.61 9.77
N CYS A 33 6.57 -14.75 8.85
CA CYS A 33 5.23 -14.80 8.26
C CYS A 33 5.11 -15.86 7.14
N SER A 34 6.21 -16.21 6.44
CA SER A 34 6.16 -17.21 5.37
C SER A 34 6.05 -18.66 5.88
N SER A 35 6.22 -18.88 7.17
CA SER A 35 6.06 -20.21 7.77
C SER A 35 4.64 -20.77 7.65
N CYS A 36 3.62 -19.90 7.61
CA CYS A 36 2.21 -20.29 7.60
C CYS A 36 1.49 -19.98 6.27
N HIS A 37 1.93 -18.97 5.54
CA HIS A 37 1.30 -18.55 4.27
C HIS A 37 2.26 -17.77 3.37
N SER A 38 1.91 -17.61 2.09
CA SER A 38 2.76 -16.87 1.17
C SER A 38 2.79 -15.36 1.46
N THR A 39 3.90 -14.73 1.14
CA THR A 39 4.10 -13.28 1.29
C THR A 39 3.23 -12.44 0.37
N GLU A 40 2.70 -13.00 -0.74
CA GLU A 40 1.75 -12.33 -1.61
C GLU A 40 0.47 -11.93 -0.86
N ARG A 41 0.03 -12.72 0.12
CA ARG A 41 -1.13 -12.37 0.97
C ARG A 41 -0.89 -11.09 1.76
N ILE A 42 0.35 -10.81 2.14
CA ILE A 42 0.72 -9.59 2.84
C ILE A 42 0.73 -8.42 1.86
N ALA A 43 1.35 -8.60 0.69
CA ALA A 43 1.52 -7.56 -0.33
C ALA A 43 0.20 -7.00 -0.88
N THR A 44 -0.90 -7.76 -0.76
CA THR A 44 -2.24 -7.30 -1.18
C THR A 44 -3.01 -6.54 -0.11
N GLN A 45 -2.48 -6.46 1.13
CA GLN A 45 -3.15 -5.76 2.23
C GLN A 45 -2.55 -4.36 2.42
N HIS A 46 -3.43 -3.40 2.68
CA HIS A 46 -3.07 -2.02 3.00
C HIS A 46 -3.78 -1.61 4.27
N LYS A 47 -3.01 -1.23 5.30
CA LYS A 47 -3.55 -0.95 6.63
C LYS A 47 -2.85 0.23 7.28
N THR A 48 -3.54 0.89 8.21
CA THR A 48 -2.90 1.84 9.11
C THR A 48 -1.95 1.12 10.07
N LYS A 49 -1.03 1.85 10.68
CA LYS A 49 -0.09 1.25 11.65
C LYS A 49 -0.81 0.55 12.82
N PRO A 50 -1.85 1.13 13.44
CA PRO A 50 -2.63 0.41 14.46
C PRO A 50 -3.26 -0.89 13.95
N GLN A 51 -3.85 -0.87 12.75
CA GLN A 51 -4.44 -2.07 12.15
C GLN A 51 -3.39 -3.15 11.84
N TRP A 52 -2.17 -2.76 11.45
CA TRP A 52 -1.06 -3.70 11.30
C TRP A 52 -0.62 -4.25 12.64
N GLN A 53 -0.59 -3.41 13.69
CA GLN A 53 -0.26 -3.83 15.05
C GLN A 53 -1.24 -4.88 15.56
N ASP A 54 -2.54 -4.64 15.44
CA ASP A 54 -3.58 -5.59 15.82
C ASP A 54 -3.43 -6.91 15.04
N LYS A 55 -3.16 -6.80 13.73
CA LYS A 55 -3.00 -7.99 12.88
C LYS A 55 -1.77 -8.82 13.21
N VAL A 56 -0.65 -8.19 13.50
CA VAL A 56 0.59 -8.87 13.92
C VAL A 56 0.40 -9.54 15.28
N LEU A 57 -0.26 -8.85 16.23
CA LEU A 57 -0.56 -9.43 17.54
C LEU A 57 -1.49 -10.63 17.43
N GLU A 58 -2.55 -10.54 16.61
CA GLU A 58 -3.47 -11.66 16.35
C GLU A 58 -2.73 -12.89 15.79
N MET A 59 -1.85 -12.69 14.80
CA MET A 59 -1.13 -13.78 14.15
C MET A 59 -0.04 -14.40 15.00
N LEU A 60 0.63 -13.60 15.82
CA LEU A 60 1.77 -14.03 16.63
C LEU A 60 1.44 -14.16 18.13
N GLN A 61 0.15 -14.27 18.49
CA GLN A 61 -0.26 -14.37 19.90
C GLN A 61 0.25 -15.66 20.58
N GLU A 62 0.34 -16.76 19.83
CA GLU A 62 0.80 -18.07 20.34
C GLU A 62 2.29 -18.33 20.05
N GLU A 63 2.95 -17.43 19.30
CA GLU A 63 4.36 -17.54 18.96
C GLU A 63 5.23 -16.96 20.08
N THR A 64 5.68 -17.83 20.98
CA THR A 64 6.47 -17.44 22.16
C THR A 64 7.91 -17.07 21.83
N ASP A 65 8.43 -17.54 20.69
CA ASP A 65 9.82 -17.35 20.27
C ASP A 65 10.02 -16.00 19.55
N VAL A 66 8.93 -15.29 19.25
CA VAL A 66 8.99 -13.95 18.63
C VAL A 66 8.90 -12.88 19.71
N THR A 67 9.99 -12.16 19.90
CA THR A 67 10.09 -11.10 20.90
C THR A 67 9.21 -9.87 20.54
N GLN A 68 8.83 -9.07 21.54
CA GLN A 68 8.09 -7.84 21.31
C GLN A 68 8.85 -6.87 20.39
N ALA A 69 10.16 -6.79 20.51
CA ALA A 69 10.99 -5.94 19.64
C ALA A 69 10.97 -6.38 18.16
N GLU A 70 10.83 -7.67 17.90
CA GLU A 70 10.68 -8.19 16.54
C GLU A 70 9.27 -7.92 16.02
N LYS A 71 8.23 -8.10 16.83
CA LYS A 71 6.84 -7.72 16.49
C LYS A 71 6.75 -6.24 16.12
N ASP A 72 7.39 -5.38 16.89
CA ASP A 72 7.40 -3.93 16.63
C ASP A 72 8.11 -3.61 15.29
N LYS A 73 9.24 -4.25 14.99
CA LYS A 73 9.94 -4.09 13.70
C LYS A 73 9.11 -4.58 12.52
N ILE A 74 8.37 -5.69 12.68
CA ILE A 74 7.45 -6.19 11.67
C ILE A 74 6.35 -5.16 11.42
N VAL A 75 5.72 -4.62 12.46
CA VAL A 75 4.67 -3.59 12.35
C VAL A 75 5.19 -2.35 11.63
N GLU A 76 6.38 -1.85 12.00
CA GLU A 76 7.00 -0.69 11.34
C GLU A 76 7.26 -0.93 9.85
N TYR A 77 7.77 -2.11 9.52
CA TYR A 77 8.00 -2.50 8.12
C TYR A 77 6.69 -2.56 7.34
N LEU A 78 5.67 -3.25 7.86
CA LEU A 78 4.38 -3.41 7.19
C LEU A 78 3.64 -2.08 7.02
N ALA A 79 3.64 -1.24 8.04
CA ALA A 79 2.99 0.08 7.98
C ALA A 79 3.66 1.02 6.96
N ARG A 80 4.97 0.91 6.77
CA ARG A 80 5.71 1.70 5.79
C ARG A 80 5.57 1.13 4.37
N SER A 81 5.66 -0.20 4.23
CA SER A 81 5.66 -0.87 2.92
C SER A 81 4.26 -1.04 2.33
N PHE A 82 3.24 -1.18 3.18
CA PHE A 82 1.85 -1.41 2.80
C PHE A 82 0.90 -0.49 3.58
N PRO A 83 1.07 0.84 3.47
CA PRO A 83 0.24 1.82 4.17
C PRO A 83 -1.21 1.74 3.72
N ALA A 84 -2.13 2.16 4.58
CA ALA A 84 -3.54 2.27 4.23
C ALA A 84 -3.73 3.17 3.01
N ARG A 85 -4.59 2.74 2.10
CA ARG A 85 -5.01 3.54 0.95
C ARG A 85 -6.24 4.35 1.31
N ILE A 86 -6.44 5.43 0.61
CA ILE A 86 -7.58 6.33 0.79
C ILE A 86 -8.22 6.64 -0.54
N ASN A 87 -9.54 6.43 -0.62
CA ASN A 87 -10.30 6.88 -1.78
C ASN A 87 -10.68 8.35 -1.60
N VAL A 88 -10.01 9.22 -2.35
CA VAL A 88 -10.18 10.68 -2.25
C VAL A 88 -11.55 11.18 -2.70
N ASN A 89 -12.32 10.34 -3.42
CA ASN A 89 -13.66 10.67 -3.88
C ASN A 89 -14.74 10.38 -2.83
N THR A 90 -14.48 9.50 -1.88
CA THR A 90 -15.47 9.08 -0.87
C THR A 90 -15.08 9.48 0.55
N ALA A 91 -13.79 9.65 0.82
CA ALA A 91 -13.30 9.98 2.16
C ALA A 91 -13.80 11.32 2.68
N SER A 92 -14.02 11.38 3.99
CA SER A 92 -14.31 12.64 4.71
C SER A 92 -13.08 13.54 4.80
N PRO A 93 -13.25 14.85 5.09
CA PRO A 93 -12.11 15.73 5.33
C PRO A 93 -11.15 15.22 6.41
N ALA A 94 -11.68 14.68 7.51
CA ALA A 94 -10.87 14.17 8.62
C ALA A 94 -10.04 12.93 8.23
N GLU A 95 -10.59 12.05 7.38
CA GLU A 95 -9.84 10.90 6.85
C GLU A 95 -8.75 11.35 5.88
N ILE A 96 -9.04 12.32 5.02
CA ILE A 96 -8.05 12.90 4.09
C ILE A 96 -6.92 13.57 4.85
N GLU A 97 -7.25 14.40 5.85
CA GLU A 97 -6.28 15.07 6.73
C GLU A 97 -5.33 14.05 7.36
N THR A 98 -5.89 13.05 8.04
CA THR A 98 -5.12 12.04 8.77
C THR A 98 -4.31 11.13 7.83
N SER A 99 -4.93 10.66 6.74
CA SER A 99 -4.28 9.70 5.84
C SER A 99 -3.22 10.32 4.96
N LEU A 100 -3.41 11.56 4.52
CA LEU A 100 -2.47 12.26 3.65
C LEU A 100 -1.63 13.31 4.39
N GLU A 101 -1.75 13.38 5.70
CA GLU A 101 -1.01 14.33 6.57
C GLU A 101 -1.13 15.77 6.05
N LEU A 102 -2.32 16.13 5.55
CA LEU A 102 -2.63 17.47 5.06
C LEU A 102 -3.17 18.34 6.19
N SER A 103 -3.20 19.66 5.98
CA SER A 103 -3.92 20.54 6.90
C SER A 103 -5.43 20.36 6.78
N PRO A 104 -6.22 20.68 7.82
CA PRO A 104 -7.68 20.63 7.78
C PRO A 104 -8.28 21.46 6.63
N GLU A 105 -7.65 22.61 6.32
CA GLU A 105 -8.06 23.48 5.22
C GLU A 105 -7.88 22.81 3.87
N ASN A 106 -6.74 22.13 3.66
CA ASN A 106 -6.43 21.42 2.42
C ASN A 106 -7.34 20.21 2.25
N ALA A 107 -7.57 19.43 3.30
CA ALA A 107 -8.51 18.31 3.28
C ALA A 107 -9.94 18.77 2.92
N THR A 108 -10.38 19.88 3.51
CA THR A 108 -11.68 20.49 3.20
C THR A 108 -11.73 21.01 1.77
N ALA A 109 -10.63 21.60 1.27
CA ALA A 109 -10.54 22.08 -0.12
C ALA A 109 -10.68 20.92 -1.13
N ILE A 110 -10.10 19.76 -0.86
CA ILE A 110 -10.22 18.55 -1.70
C ILE A 110 -11.70 18.12 -1.80
N VAL A 111 -12.38 18.01 -0.66
CA VAL A 111 -13.81 17.62 -0.65
C VAL A 111 -14.66 18.62 -1.40
N ARG A 112 -14.50 19.92 -1.13
CA ARG A 112 -15.23 20.98 -1.85
C ARG A 112 -14.96 20.97 -3.36
N TYR A 113 -13.71 20.70 -3.75
CA TYR A 113 -13.34 20.68 -5.16
C TYR A 113 -14.07 19.55 -5.89
N ARG A 114 -14.10 18.33 -5.33
CA ARG A 114 -14.83 17.22 -5.96
C ARG A 114 -16.34 17.43 -6.03
N GLU A 115 -16.92 18.13 -5.05
CA GLU A 115 -18.34 18.50 -5.06
C GLU A 115 -18.68 19.49 -6.18
N GLN A 116 -17.76 20.38 -6.52
CA GLN A 116 -17.94 21.41 -7.53
C GLN A 116 -17.56 20.98 -8.95
N HIS A 117 -16.53 20.10 -9.08
CA HIS A 117 -15.93 19.77 -10.37
C HIS A 117 -16.11 18.28 -10.75
N GLY A 118 -16.70 17.48 -9.85
CA GLY A 118 -16.84 16.04 -10.02
C GLY A 118 -15.66 15.26 -9.43
N ALA A 119 -15.77 13.94 -9.51
CA ALA A 119 -14.79 13.02 -8.96
C ALA A 119 -13.40 13.17 -9.63
N PHE A 120 -12.36 13.07 -8.82
CA PHE A 120 -10.98 12.94 -9.31
C PHE A 120 -10.81 11.61 -10.05
N LYS A 121 -10.00 11.59 -11.08
CA LYS A 121 -9.68 10.37 -11.86
C LYS A 121 -8.19 10.03 -11.78
N THR A 122 -7.37 11.01 -11.47
CA THR A 122 -5.92 10.91 -11.49
C THR A 122 -5.29 11.72 -10.37
N VAL A 123 -4.04 11.44 -10.04
CA VAL A 123 -3.21 12.26 -9.15
C VAL A 123 -3.10 13.70 -9.65
N GLU A 124 -3.04 13.87 -10.97
CA GLU A 124 -2.94 15.20 -11.60
C GLU A 124 -4.20 16.05 -11.39
N ASP A 125 -5.38 15.41 -11.30
CA ASP A 125 -6.61 16.15 -10.96
C ASP A 125 -6.57 16.64 -9.51
N LEU A 126 -6.08 15.81 -8.60
CA LEU A 126 -5.95 16.18 -7.19
C LEU A 126 -4.97 17.35 -6.98
N LYS A 127 -3.88 17.41 -7.77
CA LYS A 127 -2.90 18.50 -7.73
C LYS A 127 -3.46 19.86 -8.21
N LYS A 128 -4.60 19.86 -8.90
CA LYS A 128 -5.28 21.11 -9.34
C LYS A 128 -6.05 21.80 -8.23
N VAL A 129 -6.24 21.15 -7.08
CA VAL A 129 -6.99 21.72 -5.97
C VAL A 129 -6.22 22.91 -5.39
N PRO A 130 -6.81 24.12 -5.35
CA PRO A 130 -6.13 25.30 -4.83
C PRO A 130 -5.69 25.13 -3.37
N GLY A 131 -4.45 25.47 -3.08
CA GLY A 131 -3.84 25.41 -1.75
C GLY A 131 -3.23 24.06 -1.38
N VAL A 132 -3.47 23.02 -2.17
CA VAL A 132 -2.87 21.70 -1.92
C VAL A 132 -1.45 21.65 -2.46
N ASP A 133 -0.52 21.14 -1.64
CA ASP A 133 0.87 20.96 -2.03
C ASP A 133 1.01 19.76 -2.99
N ALA A 134 1.28 20.06 -4.26
CA ALA A 134 1.42 19.06 -5.31
C ALA A 134 2.57 18.06 -5.06
N ALA A 135 3.67 18.52 -4.42
CA ALA A 135 4.79 17.64 -4.09
C ALA A 135 4.39 16.63 -2.99
N LYS A 136 3.60 17.08 -2.02
CA LYS A 136 3.07 16.23 -0.96
C LYS A 136 2.10 15.17 -1.49
N ILE A 137 1.24 15.56 -2.44
CA ILE A 137 0.35 14.62 -3.14
C ILE A 137 1.14 13.59 -3.94
N GLU A 138 2.16 14.02 -4.69
CA GLU A 138 3.01 13.11 -5.47
C GLU A 138 3.73 12.10 -4.58
N ALA A 139 4.25 12.54 -3.44
CA ALA A 139 4.93 11.66 -2.49
C ALA A 139 4.01 10.55 -1.91
N GLN A 140 2.70 10.74 -1.97
CA GLN A 140 1.71 9.82 -1.42
C GLN A 140 0.84 9.14 -2.49
N LYS A 141 1.19 9.24 -3.76
CA LYS A 141 0.40 8.76 -4.90
C LYS A 141 -0.01 7.27 -4.78
N ASP A 142 0.89 6.43 -4.26
CA ASP A 142 0.65 4.99 -4.11
C ASP A 142 -0.39 4.64 -3.02
N ARG A 143 -0.80 5.65 -2.23
CA ARG A 143 -1.85 5.55 -1.21
C ARG A 143 -3.20 6.07 -1.71
N LEU A 144 -3.25 6.67 -2.91
CA LEU A 144 -4.46 7.28 -3.45
C LEU A 144 -5.26 6.25 -4.24
N GLU A 145 -6.57 6.25 -4.02
CA GLU A 145 -7.59 5.57 -4.82
C GLU A 145 -8.58 6.62 -5.35
N PHE A 146 -9.11 6.38 -6.55
CA PHE A 146 -10.01 7.30 -7.25
C PHE A 146 -11.35 6.67 -7.59
#